data_5fd05f9e526458935f0aceda4f2baf26
#
_entry.id   5fd05f9e526458935f0aceda4f2baf26
#
_cell.length_a   1.000
_cell.length_b   1.000
_cell.length_c   1.000
_cell.angle_alpha   90.00
_cell.angle_beta   90.00
_cell.angle_gamma   90.00
#
_symmetry.space_group_name_H-M   'P 1'
#
loop_
_entity.id
_entity.type
_entity.pdbx_description
1 polymer ?
#
loop_
_entity_poly.entity_id
_entity_poly.type
_entity_poly.pdbx_seq_one_letter_code
_entity_poly.pdbx_strand_id
1 'polypeptide(L)'
;MRNDTESNTTEFDAALRLYDDLSMMVRDIGSSRIMHIVLTQGSLSFLHQTTRYNAAPGDYIILPNAALAQDFAASGDFKALLFSLSPSIGNRLAIRSNYGIIGHLSLLQNPVMRLSQHDFERCRSDIERLFERTRDTKHYFHDEMVGHLLAAHILDLYNIHARNCLPEDFPSRAAELLRRFTEELANGSFRRHRNLEWYAEKLCVTPHYLSEICRRASGRSA
;
A
#
# COMPACT_ATOMS: atom_id res chain seq x y z
N MET A 1 26.44 -35.94 14.65
CA MET A 1 26.20 -34.53 14.87
C MET A 1 25.55 -33.98 13.61
N ARG A 2 24.25 -33.88 13.59
CA ARG A 2 23.49 -33.22 12.50
C ARG A 2 23.47 -31.74 12.83
N ASN A 3 24.02 -30.91 11.93
CA ASN A 3 23.85 -29.47 11.98
C ASN A 3 22.50 -29.14 11.38
N ASP A 4 21.49 -29.04 12.23
CA ASP A 4 20.22 -28.39 11.89
C ASP A 4 20.41 -26.89 12.10
N THR A 5 20.92 -26.21 11.08
CA THR A 5 20.76 -24.76 10.92
C THR A 5 19.36 -24.54 10.32
N GLU A 6 18.32 -24.77 11.10
CA GLU A 6 17.03 -24.17 10.83
C GLU A 6 17.20 -22.66 10.90
N SER A 7 17.14 -22.00 9.75
CA SER A 7 17.04 -20.53 9.67
C SER A 7 15.73 -20.16 10.35
N ASN A 8 15.86 -19.59 11.54
CA ASN A 8 14.76 -18.99 12.30
C ASN A 8 14.34 -17.72 11.55
N THR A 9 13.61 -17.90 10.43
CA THR A 9 13.01 -16.80 9.68
C THR A 9 11.94 -16.22 10.58
N THR A 10 12.17 -15.01 11.10
CA THR A 10 11.19 -14.35 11.97
C THR A 10 9.89 -14.11 11.21
N GLU A 11 8.77 -14.00 11.92
CA GLU A 11 7.46 -13.68 11.29
C GLU A 11 7.55 -12.38 10.47
N PHE A 12 8.45 -11.48 10.86
CA PHE A 12 8.70 -10.22 10.18
C PHE A 12 9.47 -10.39 8.86
N ASP A 13 10.44 -11.30 8.77
CA ASP A 13 11.18 -11.58 7.52
C ASP A 13 10.26 -12.13 6.43
N ALA A 14 9.24 -12.90 6.82
CA ALA A 14 8.21 -13.34 5.89
C ALA A 14 7.25 -12.20 5.49
N ALA A 15 7.09 -11.21 6.35
CA ALA A 15 6.11 -10.15 6.24
C ALA A 15 6.64 -8.92 5.47
N LEU A 16 7.89 -8.52 5.69
CA LEU A 16 8.62 -7.48 4.95
C LEU A 16 9.68 -8.15 4.08
N ARG A 17 9.72 -7.83 2.78
CA ARG A 17 10.73 -8.32 1.85
C ARG A 17 11.39 -7.16 1.14
N LEU A 18 12.71 -7.11 1.18
CA LEU A 18 13.53 -6.13 0.47
C LEU A 18 14.01 -6.73 -0.85
N TYR A 19 14.18 -5.89 -1.88
CA TYR A 19 14.68 -6.31 -3.20
C TYR A 19 15.85 -5.46 -3.62
N ASP A 20 16.89 -6.11 -4.15
CA ASP A 20 18.08 -5.42 -4.64
C ASP A 20 17.85 -4.84 -6.05
N ASP A 21 16.94 -5.44 -6.84
CA ASP A 21 16.61 -4.98 -8.18
C ASP A 21 15.12 -5.19 -8.53
N LEU A 22 14.69 -4.47 -9.57
CA LEU A 22 13.31 -4.50 -10.04
C LEU A 22 12.90 -5.89 -10.57
N SER A 23 13.82 -6.64 -11.18
CA SER A 23 13.50 -7.96 -11.76
C SER A 23 13.14 -8.98 -10.69
N MET A 24 13.79 -8.91 -9.53
CA MET A 24 13.45 -9.73 -8.36
C MET A 24 12.06 -9.38 -7.83
N MET A 25 11.74 -8.09 -7.74
CA MET A 25 10.43 -7.64 -7.29
C MET A 25 9.32 -8.06 -8.27
N VAL A 26 9.57 -7.94 -9.58
CA VAL A 26 8.59 -8.30 -10.62
C VAL A 26 8.26 -9.81 -10.60
N ARG A 27 9.20 -10.67 -10.24
CA ARG A 27 8.94 -12.12 -10.08
C ARG A 27 7.93 -12.41 -8.96
N ASP A 28 7.86 -11.54 -7.97
CA ASP A 28 6.95 -11.67 -6.83
C ASP A 28 5.55 -11.05 -7.07
N ILE A 29 5.27 -10.51 -8.25
CA ILE A 29 3.99 -9.82 -8.57
C ILE A 29 2.76 -10.72 -8.32
N GLY A 30 2.86 -12.03 -8.56
CA GLY A 30 1.76 -12.97 -8.30
C GLY A 30 1.51 -13.31 -6.83
N SER A 31 2.32 -12.81 -5.89
CA SER A 31 2.32 -13.24 -4.48
C SER A 31 1.31 -12.50 -3.57
N SER A 32 0.38 -11.73 -4.09
CA SER A 32 -0.62 -10.93 -3.33
C SER A 32 0.01 -9.90 -2.36
N ARG A 33 1.29 -9.58 -2.52
CA ARG A 33 1.99 -8.61 -1.66
C ARG A 33 1.70 -7.17 -2.11
N ILE A 34 1.76 -6.24 -1.16
CA ILE A 34 1.72 -4.80 -1.43
C ILE A 34 3.14 -4.38 -1.78
N MET A 35 3.35 -3.87 -2.99
CA MET A 35 4.68 -3.45 -3.45
C MET A 35 4.87 -1.95 -3.31
N HIS A 36 6.07 -1.56 -2.85
CA HIS A 36 6.51 -0.20 -2.65
C HIS A 36 7.78 0.06 -3.45
N ILE A 37 7.78 1.14 -4.26
CA ILE A 37 8.92 1.56 -5.09
C ILE A 37 9.14 3.05 -4.88
N VAL A 38 10.29 3.44 -4.38
CA VAL A 38 10.71 4.85 -4.27
C VAL A 38 11.78 5.11 -5.29
N LEU A 39 11.43 5.86 -6.34
CA LEU A 39 12.33 6.12 -7.45
C LEU A 39 13.33 7.22 -7.09
N THR A 40 14.62 6.86 -7.12
CA THR A 40 15.72 7.78 -6.75
C THR A 40 16.51 8.28 -7.97
N GLN A 41 16.55 7.49 -9.06
CA GLN A 41 17.23 7.85 -10.29
C GLN A 41 16.60 7.15 -11.50
N GLY A 42 16.75 7.76 -12.69
CA GLY A 42 16.23 7.20 -13.94
C GLY A 42 14.71 7.32 -14.08
N SER A 43 14.09 6.39 -14.79
CA SER A 43 12.66 6.35 -15.01
C SER A 43 12.12 4.93 -14.97
N LEU A 44 10.84 4.80 -14.64
CA LEU A 44 10.11 3.55 -14.65
C LEU A 44 8.76 3.74 -15.33
N SER A 45 8.48 2.94 -16.37
CA SER A 45 7.14 2.83 -16.95
C SER A 45 6.53 1.48 -16.66
N PHE A 46 5.22 1.45 -16.47
CA PHE A 46 4.46 0.21 -16.27
C PHE A 46 2.99 0.42 -16.66
N LEU A 47 2.31 -0.66 -16.98
CA LEU A 47 0.87 -0.67 -17.21
C LEU A 47 0.18 -1.11 -15.92
N HIS A 48 -0.72 -0.28 -15.38
CA HIS A 48 -1.58 -0.66 -14.25
C HIS A 48 -3.04 -0.67 -14.70
N GLN A 49 -3.66 -1.85 -14.66
CA GLN A 49 -4.95 -2.10 -15.30
C GLN A 49 -4.87 -1.75 -16.81
N THR A 50 -5.50 -0.65 -17.23
CA THR A 50 -5.54 -0.16 -18.62
C THR A 50 -4.74 1.14 -18.82
N THR A 51 -4.14 1.68 -17.77
CA THR A 51 -3.43 2.97 -17.79
C THR A 51 -1.93 2.77 -17.70
N ARG A 52 -1.19 3.37 -18.64
CA ARG A 52 0.27 3.40 -18.58
C ARG A 52 0.74 4.55 -17.70
N TYR A 53 1.58 4.24 -16.74
CA TYR A 53 2.21 5.20 -15.84
C TYR A 53 3.68 5.36 -16.20
N ASN A 54 4.19 6.60 -16.06
CA ASN A 54 5.60 6.92 -16.15
C ASN A 54 6.00 7.63 -14.86
N ALA A 55 6.94 7.04 -14.16
CA ALA A 55 7.46 7.57 -12.89
C ALA A 55 8.88 8.11 -13.09
N ALA A 56 9.21 9.14 -12.32
CA ALA A 56 10.46 9.86 -12.31
C ALA A 56 11.04 9.93 -10.89
N PRO A 57 12.30 10.38 -10.71
CA PRO A 57 12.87 10.58 -9.38
C PRO A 57 12.00 11.51 -8.53
N GLY A 58 11.74 11.12 -7.30
CA GLY A 58 10.81 11.81 -6.40
C GLY A 58 9.41 11.19 -6.37
N ASP A 59 9.08 10.26 -7.27
CA ASP A 59 7.82 9.54 -7.23
C ASP A 59 7.90 8.34 -6.28
N TYR A 60 6.81 8.11 -5.56
CA TYR A 60 6.56 6.92 -4.73
C TYR A 60 5.42 6.11 -5.35
N ILE A 61 5.70 4.86 -5.69
CA ILE A 61 4.71 3.94 -6.28
C ILE A 61 4.30 2.94 -5.21
N ILE A 62 2.99 2.79 -5.00
CA ILE A 62 2.41 1.76 -4.13
C ILE A 62 1.43 0.95 -4.97
N LEU A 63 1.69 -0.35 -5.07
CA LEU A 63 0.82 -1.30 -5.76
C LEU A 63 0.11 -2.16 -4.70
N PRO A 64 -1.11 -1.79 -4.27
CA PRO A 64 -1.86 -2.56 -3.27
C PRO A 64 -2.22 -3.96 -3.74
N ASN A 65 -2.38 -4.12 -5.05
CA ASN A 65 -2.53 -5.38 -5.75
C ASN A 65 -1.58 -5.39 -6.94
N ALA A 66 -0.39 -5.93 -6.74
CA ALA A 66 0.66 -5.93 -7.75
C ALA A 66 0.29 -6.73 -9.01
N ALA A 67 -0.65 -7.69 -8.93
CA ALA A 67 -1.13 -8.45 -10.09
C ALA A 67 -1.87 -7.59 -11.13
N LEU A 68 -2.26 -6.36 -10.78
CA LEU A 68 -2.85 -5.39 -11.71
C LEU A 68 -1.79 -4.61 -12.50
N ALA A 69 -0.50 -4.78 -12.20
CA ALA A 69 0.61 -4.10 -12.85
C ALA A 69 1.42 -5.07 -13.72
N GLN A 70 1.79 -4.62 -14.92
CA GLN A 70 2.55 -5.40 -15.89
C GLN A 70 3.39 -4.48 -16.80
N ASP A 71 4.20 -5.06 -17.68
CA ASP A 71 5.01 -4.34 -18.68
C ASP A 71 5.95 -3.30 -18.03
N PHE A 72 6.64 -3.70 -16.98
CA PHE A 72 7.63 -2.84 -16.33
C PHE A 72 8.84 -2.64 -17.23
N ALA A 73 9.17 -1.37 -17.52
CA ALA A 73 10.34 -0.95 -18.26
C ALA A 73 11.07 0.17 -17.53
N ALA A 74 12.29 -0.08 -17.12
CA ALA A 74 13.16 0.86 -16.44
C ALA A 74 14.25 1.39 -17.37
N SER A 75 14.68 2.64 -17.16
CA SER A 75 15.85 3.19 -17.84
C SER A 75 17.15 2.49 -17.39
N GLY A 76 18.23 2.59 -18.19
CA GLY A 76 19.49 1.94 -17.86
C GLY A 76 20.20 2.46 -16.61
N ASP A 77 19.83 3.65 -16.16
CA ASP A 77 20.32 4.30 -14.93
C ASP A 77 19.35 4.20 -13.76
N PHE A 78 18.29 3.35 -13.86
CA PHE A 78 17.27 3.19 -12.85
C PHE A 78 17.84 2.79 -11.49
N LYS A 79 17.46 3.56 -10.47
CA LYS A 79 17.68 3.22 -9.05
C LYS A 79 16.43 3.52 -8.24
N ALA A 80 16.10 2.62 -7.34
CA ALA A 80 14.94 2.75 -6.45
C ALA A 80 15.16 1.98 -5.14
N LEU A 81 14.46 2.39 -4.09
CA LEU A 81 14.28 1.57 -2.91
C LEU A 81 13.05 0.68 -3.12
N LEU A 82 13.23 -0.62 -3.03
CA LEU A 82 12.26 -1.62 -3.42
C LEU A 82 11.95 -2.55 -2.24
N PHE A 83 10.69 -2.61 -1.84
CA PHE A 83 10.26 -3.56 -0.81
C PHE A 83 8.79 -3.97 -0.99
N SER A 84 8.39 -5.04 -0.34
CA SER A 84 6.99 -5.46 -0.32
C SER A 84 6.55 -5.90 1.06
N LEU A 85 5.26 -5.75 1.31
CA LEU A 85 4.61 -6.11 2.56
C LEU A 85 3.63 -7.26 2.31
N SER A 86 3.58 -8.22 3.24
CA SER A 86 2.52 -9.21 3.23
C SER A 86 1.17 -8.55 3.59
N PRO A 87 0.04 -9.06 3.08
CA PRO A 87 -1.29 -8.55 3.45
C PRO A 87 -1.55 -8.60 4.97
N SER A 88 -0.98 -9.58 5.67
CA SER A 88 -1.15 -9.73 7.12
C SER A 88 -0.52 -8.57 7.89
N ILE A 89 0.66 -8.09 7.50
CA ILE A 89 1.27 -6.90 8.09
C ILE A 89 0.51 -5.65 7.72
N GLY A 90 0.12 -5.49 6.46
CA GLY A 90 -0.72 -4.37 6.04
C GLY A 90 -1.97 -4.24 6.92
N ASN A 91 -2.63 -5.34 7.21
CA ASN A 91 -3.81 -5.37 8.10
C ASN A 91 -3.49 -5.08 9.58
N ARG A 92 -2.33 -5.51 10.10
CA ARG A 92 -1.91 -5.24 11.49
C ARG A 92 -1.47 -3.80 11.69
N LEU A 93 -0.78 -3.24 10.71
CA LEU A 93 -0.30 -1.86 10.70
C LEU A 93 -1.36 -0.90 10.16
N ALA A 94 -2.39 -1.42 9.47
CA ALA A 94 -3.54 -0.62 9.08
C ALA A 94 -4.11 0.02 10.33
N ILE A 95 -3.70 1.26 10.52
CA ILE A 95 -4.18 2.09 11.60
C ILE A 95 -5.69 2.07 11.48
N ARG A 96 -6.38 1.91 12.60
CA ARG A 96 -7.84 2.00 12.71
C ARG A 96 -8.32 3.41 12.36
N SER A 97 -7.78 3.99 11.29
CA SER A 97 -8.22 5.25 10.74
C SER A 97 -9.14 4.95 9.56
N ASN A 98 -10.23 5.66 9.49
CA ASN A 98 -11.16 5.63 8.36
C ASN A 98 -10.46 5.93 7.02
N TYR A 99 -9.27 6.51 7.08
CA TYR A 99 -8.47 6.89 5.92
C TYR A 99 -7.77 5.71 5.22
N GLY A 100 -7.37 4.67 5.95
CA GLY A 100 -6.64 3.54 5.38
C GLY A 100 -7.35 2.88 4.19
N ILE A 101 -8.67 2.79 4.25
CA ILE A 101 -9.50 2.24 3.18
C ILE A 101 -9.58 3.20 1.99
N ILE A 102 -9.79 4.49 2.25
CA ILE A 102 -9.84 5.52 1.21
C ILE A 102 -8.51 5.56 0.46
N GLY A 103 -7.40 5.58 1.19
CA GLY A 103 -6.06 5.53 0.62
C GLY A 103 -5.84 4.27 -0.22
N HIS A 104 -6.26 3.10 0.27
CA HIS A 104 -6.15 1.84 -0.48
C HIS A 104 -6.94 1.88 -1.80
N LEU A 105 -8.20 2.32 -1.77
CA LEU A 105 -9.03 2.44 -2.96
C LEU A 105 -8.47 3.46 -3.97
N SER A 106 -7.97 4.59 -3.48
CA SER A 106 -7.34 5.61 -4.31
C SER A 106 -6.06 5.08 -4.98
N LEU A 107 -5.22 4.34 -4.25
CA LEU A 107 -4.00 3.72 -4.80
C LEU A 107 -4.28 2.61 -5.81
N LEU A 108 -5.43 1.91 -5.71
CA LEU A 108 -5.87 0.98 -6.76
C LEU A 108 -6.22 1.71 -8.07
N GLN A 109 -6.55 2.99 -8.02
CA GLN A 109 -6.85 3.82 -9.20
C GLN A 109 -5.59 4.50 -9.74
N ASN A 110 -4.82 5.10 -8.85
CA ASN A 110 -3.57 5.79 -9.17
C ASN A 110 -2.48 5.37 -8.21
N PRO A 111 -1.61 4.43 -8.60
CA PRO A 111 -0.57 3.89 -7.74
C PRO A 111 0.64 4.82 -7.58
N VAL A 112 0.72 5.94 -8.32
CA VAL A 112 1.87 6.85 -8.31
C VAL A 112 1.55 8.09 -7.50
N MET A 113 2.32 8.31 -6.43
CA MET A 113 2.30 9.54 -5.64
C MET A 113 3.50 10.40 -6.01
N ARG A 114 3.24 11.61 -6.48
CA ARG A 114 4.27 12.65 -6.66
C ARG A 114 4.53 13.33 -5.34
N LEU A 115 5.74 13.15 -4.80
CA LEU A 115 6.12 13.71 -3.52
C LEU A 115 6.70 15.11 -3.69
N SER A 116 6.50 15.99 -2.67
CA SER A 116 7.33 17.17 -2.53
C SER A 116 8.77 16.75 -2.22
N GLN A 117 9.76 17.60 -2.48
CA GLN A 117 11.16 17.31 -2.16
C GLN A 117 11.33 16.94 -0.68
N HIS A 118 10.65 17.65 0.22
CA HIS A 118 10.68 17.37 1.66
C HIS A 118 10.10 15.99 2.01
N ASP A 119 8.93 15.65 1.46
CA ASP A 119 8.29 14.35 1.71
C ASP A 119 9.12 13.20 1.12
N PHE A 120 9.74 13.42 -0.05
CA PHE A 120 10.61 12.43 -0.69
C PHE A 120 11.84 12.13 0.16
N GLU A 121 12.57 13.15 0.61
CA GLU A 121 13.76 12.98 1.44
C GLU A 121 13.42 12.27 2.75
N ARG A 122 12.28 12.61 3.37
CA ARG A 122 11.81 11.95 4.58
C ARG A 122 11.47 10.47 4.32
N CYS A 123 10.66 10.17 3.32
CA CYS A 123 10.32 8.79 2.96
C CYS A 123 11.58 7.96 2.63
N ARG A 124 12.52 8.54 1.87
CA ARG A 124 13.79 7.89 1.54
C ARG A 124 14.58 7.55 2.80
N SER A 125 14.77 8.54 3.68
CA SER A 125 15.51 8.35 4.94
C SER A 125 14.88 7.28 5.84
N ASP A 126 13.55 7.27 5.95
CA ASP A 126 12.82 6.28 6.74
C ASP A 126 13.02 4.87 6.19
N ILE A 127 12.96 4.70 4.87
CA ILE A 127 13.12 3.39 4.22
C ILE A 127 14.59 2.93 4.29
N GLU A 128 15.57 3.81 4.09
CA GLU A 128 16.99 3.49 4.26
C GLU A 128 17.26 3.01 5.69
N ARG A 129 16.70 3.70 6.69
CA ARG A 129 16.78 3.29 8.10
C ARG A 129 16.06 1.97 8.34
N LEU A 130 14.89 1.77 7.75
CA LEU A 130 14.15 0.49 7.85
C LEU A 130 15.00 -0.66 7.29
N PHE A 131 15.63 -0.47 6.11
CA PHE A 131 16.51 -1.46 5.48
C PHE A 131 17.74 -1.78 6.34
N GLU A 132 18.35 -0.76 6.92
CA GLU A 132 19.47 -0.95 7.87
C GLU A 132 19.05 -1.80 9.05
N ARG A 133 17.92 -1.46 9.68
CA ARG A 133 17.41 -2.16 10.87
C ARG A 133 16.92 -3.57 10.57
N THR A 134 16.35 -3.82 9.42
CA THR A 134 15.96 -5.17 8.99
C THR A 134 17.18 -6.10 8.85
N ARG A 135 18.36 -5.56 8.52
CA ARG A 135 19.61 -6.34 8.42
C ARG A 135 20.29 -6.58 9.77
N ASP A 136 19.93 -5.82 10.80
CA ASP A 136 20.51 -5.94 12.15
C ASP A 136 19.77 -7.01 12.99
N THR A 137 19.89 -8.26 12.57
CA THR A 137 19.23 -9.41 13.23
C THR A 137 19.73 -9.71 14.64
N LYS A 138 20.81 -9.02 15.12
CA LYS A 138 21.34 -9.19 16.46
C LYS A 138 20.67 -8.30 17.51
N HIS A 139 19.83 -7.37 17.09
CA HIS A 139 19.10 -6.49 18.00
C HIS A 139 18.06 -7.28 18.81
N TYR A 140 18.09 -7.21 20.13
CA TYR A 140 17.19 -7.99 21.01
C TYR A 140 15.69 -7.76 20.74
N PHE A 141 15.31 -6.57 20.28
CA PHE A 141 13.95 -6.17 19.95
C PHE A 141 13.83 -5.89 18.45
N HIS A 142 14.43 -6.73 17.61
CA HIS A 142 14.51 -6.53 16.16
C HIS A 142 13.11 -6.38 15.54
N ASP A 143 12.21 -7.32 15.79
CA ASP A 143 10.90 -7.37 15.17
C ASP A 143 10.01 -6.20 15.60
N GLU A 144 10.05 -5.83 16.89
CA GLU A 144 9.34 -4.66 17.40
C GLU A 144 9.90 -3.37 16.80
N MET A 145 11.23 -3.25 16.72
CA MET A 145 11.89 -2.07 16.14
C MET A 145 11.51 -1.90 14.67
N VAL A 146 11.63 -2.95 13.87
CA VAL A 146 11.25 -2.95 12.45
C VAL A 146 9.77 -2.65 12.30
N GLY A 147 8.91 -3.26 13.12
CA GLY A 147 7.47 -3.03 13.13
C GLY A 147 7.09 -1.59 13.41
N HIS A 148 7.71 -0.95 14.42
CA HIS A 148 7.43 0.45 14.76
C HIS A 148 7.93 1.42 13.68
N LEU A 149 9.11 1.19 13.10
CA LEU A 149 9.62 2.00 11.99
C LEU A 149 8.70 1.92 10.77
N LEU A 150 8.27 0.72 10.42
CA LEU A 150 7.34 0.50 9.31
C LEU A 150 5.98 1.17 9.58
N ALA A 151 5.46 1.06 10.81
CA ALA A 151 4.20 1.70 11.20
C ALA A 151 4.28 3.23 11.10
N ALA A 152 5.38 3.83 11.57
CA ALA A 152 5.61 5.27 11.45
C ALA A 152 5.66 5.72 9.98
N HIS A 153 6.40 4.99 9.14
CA HIS A 153 6.48 5.26 7.71
C HIS A 153 5.11 5.18 7.01
N ILE A 154 4.30 4.16 7.32
CA ILE A 154 2.94 4.02 6.75
C ILE A 154 2.04 5.19 7.19
N LEU A 155 2.18 5.68 8.43
CA LEU A 155 1.45 6.86 8.90
C LEU A 155 1.81 8.11 8.10
N ASP A 156 3.09 8.31 7.83
CA ASP A 156 3.55 9.42 7.00
C ASP A 156 3.03 9.31 5.57
N LEU A 157 3.04 8.10 4.98
CA LEU A 157 2.44 7.87 3.66
C LEU A 157 0.94 8.19 3.66
N TYR A 158 0.20 7.82 4.69
CA TYR A 158 -1.22 8.18 4.80
C TYR A 158 -1.42 9.68 4.88
N ASN A 159 -0.61 10.38 5.66
CA ASN A 159 -0.67 11.83 5.76
C ASN A 159 -0.35 12.52 4.42
N ILE A 160 0.69 12.06 3.72
CA ILE A 160 1.07 12.58 2.39
C ILE A 160 -0.05 12.34 1.38
N HIS A 161 -0.56 11.12 1.33
CA HIS A 161 -1.63 10.75 0.41
C HIS A 161 -2.93 11.54 0.71
N ALA A 162 -3.27 11.72 2.01
CA ALA A 162 -4.44 12.49 2.42
C ALA A 162 -4.36 13.94 1.94
N ARG A 163 -3.22 14.60 2.12
CA ARG A 163 -3.01 15.97 1.64
C ARG A 163 -3.15 16.11 0.13
N ASN A 164 -2.80 15.08 -0.63
CA ASN A 164 -2.76 15.13 -2.08
C ASN A 164 -4.05 14.66 -2.76
N CYS A 165 -4.83 13.80 -2.10
CA CYS A 165 -5.93 13.07 -2.75
C CYS A 165 -7.30 13.28 -2.10
N LEU A 166 -7.36 13.71 -0.84
CA LEU A 166 -8.67 14.04 -0.25
C LEU A 166 -9.11 15.43 -0.69
N PRO A 167 -10.35 15.57 -1.16
CA PRO A 167 -10.99 16.88 -1.17
C PRO A 167 -10.99 17.44 0.25
N GLU A 168 -10.68 18.73 0.42
CA GLU A 168 -10.69 19.40 1.72
C GLU A 168 -12.00 19.17 2.52
N ASP A 169 -13.09 18.86 1.80
CA ASP A 169 -14.43 18.64 2.32
C ASP A 169 -14.87 17.17 2.41
N PHE A 170 -13.95 16.17 2.46
CA PHE A 170 -14.41 14.79 2.59
C PHE A 170 -14.92 14.51 4.01
N PRO A 171 -16.25 14.35 4.22
CA PRO A 171 -16.83 14.28 5.57
C PRO A 171 -16.34 13.05 6.33
N SER A 172 -16.02 13.20 7.61
CA SER A 172 -15.62 12.09 8.49
C SER A 172 -16.70 10.97 8.53
N ARG A 173 -17.97 11.34 8.42
CA ARG A 173 -19.09 10.38 8.32
C ARG A 173 -19.03 9.54 7.04
N ALA A 174 -18.62 10.12 5.91
CA ALA A 174 -18.46 9.38 4.66
C ALA A 174 -17.28 8.39 4.74
N ALA A 175 -16.19 8.78 5.38
CA ALA A 175 -15.05 7.91 5.64
C ALA A 175 -15.44 6.71 6.53
N GLU A 176 -16.21 6.93 7.59
CA GLU A 176 -16.72 5.87 8.46
C GLU A 176 -17.68 4.92 7.72
N LEU A 177 -18.55 5.44 6.86
CA LEU A 177 -19.44 4.62 6.03
C LEU A 177 -18.66 3.72 5.07
N LEU A 178 -17.62 4.27 4.40
CA LEU A 178 -16.74 3.48 3.55
C LEU A 178 -16.02 2.38 4.32
N ARG A 179 -15.51 2.68 5.50
CA ARG A 179 -14.86 1.69 6.36
C ARG A 179 -15.82 0.52 6.65
N ARG A 180 -17.03 0.81 7.11
CA ARG A 180 -18.06 -0.20 7.40
C ARG A 180 -18.45 -0.99 6.13
N PHE A 181 -18.57 -0.32 5.00
CA PHE A 181 -18.90 -0.96 3.73
C PHE A 181 -17.80 -1.95 3.31
N THR A 182 -16.55 -1.55 3.37
CA THR A 182 -15.42 -2.41 2.99
C THR A 182 -15.18 -3.54 3.99
N GLU A 183 -15.46 -3.34 5.28
CA GLU A 183 -15.46 -4.42 6.27
C GLU A 183 -16.49 -5.49 5.93
N GLU A 184 -17.71 -5.11 5.53
CA GLU A 184 -18.72 -6.06 5.06
C GLU A 184 -18.26 -6.83 3.83
N LEU A 185 -17.59 -6.18 2.88
CA LEU A 185 -17.02 -6.86 1.73
C LEU A 185 -15.90 -7.82 2.15
N ALA A 186 -15.00 -7.40 3.02
CA ALA A 186 -13.89 -8.21 3.53
C ALA A 186 -14.36 -9.44 4.32
N ASN A 187 -15.48 -9.32 5.05
CA ASN A 187 -16.14 -10.41 5.76
C ASN A 187 -16.84 -11.41 4.82
N GLY A 188 -16.77 -11.20 3.50
CA GLY A 188 -17.30 -12.11 2.51
C GLY A 188 -18.80 -11.97 2.26
N SER A 189 -19.44 -10.90 2.76
CA SER A 189 -20.87 -10.62 2.55
C SER A 189 -21.24 -10.57 1.06
N PHE A 190 -20.29 -10.17 0.18
CA PHE A 190 -20.47 -10.12 -1.28
C PHE A 190 -20.76 -11.50 -1.92
N ARG A 191 -20.44 -12.58 -1.24
CA ARG A 191 -20.74 -13.94 -1.74
C ARG A 191 -22.25 -14.26 -1.65
N ARG A 192 -22.95 -13.63 -0.73
CA ARG A 192 -24.40 -13.80 -0.50
C ARG A 192 -25.22 -12.63 -1.03
N HIS A 193 -24.68 -11.42 -0.93
CA HIS A 193 -25.37 -10.17 -1.25
C HIS A 193 -24.55 -9.40 -2.27
N ARG A 194 -25.03 -9.35 -3.52
CA ARG A 194 -24.33 -8.72 -4.66
C ARG A 194 -24.95 -7.39 -5.10
N ASN A 195 -26.01 -6.96 -4.45
CA ASN A 195 -26.71 -5.72 -4.73
C ASN A 195 -26.34 -4.63 -3.72
N LEU A 196 -26.25 -3.41 -4.20
CA LEU A 196 -25.87 -2.25 -3.39
C LEU A 196 -26.95 -1.90 -2.35
N GLU A 197 -28.22 -2.19 -2.66
CA GLU A 197 -29.37 -1.91 -1.81
C GLU A 197 -29.21 -2.58 -0.44
N TRP A 198 -28.80 -3.85 -0.39
CA TRP A 198 -28.58 -4.58 0.84
C TRP A 198 -27.53 -3.92 1.75
N TYR A 199 -26.40 -3.46 1.15
CA TYR A 199 -25.36 -2.76 1.91
C TYR A 199 -25.83 -1.39 2.39
N ALA A 200 -26.55 -0.67 1.54
CA ALA A 200 -27.07 0.64 1.89
C ALA A 200 -28.08 0.56 3.03
N GLU A 201 -29.00 -0.42 3.00
CA GLU A 201 -29.94 -0.71 4.09
C GLU A 201 -29.20 -1.04 5.39
N LYS A 202 -28.21 -1.96 5.33
CA LYS A 202 -27.41 -2.35 6.49
C LYS A 202 -26.62 -1.19 7.10
N LEU A 203 -26.19 -0.25 6.26
CA LEU A 203 -25.45 0.95 6.66
C LEU A 203 -26.36 2.14 7.00
N CYS A 204 -27.69 1.97 6.91
CA CYS A 204 -28.70 3.01 7.16
C CYS A 204 -28.50 4.26 6.26
N VAL A 205 -28.23 4.05 4.98
CA VAL A 205 -28.09 5.09 3.96
C VAL A 205 -28.85 4.73 2.69
N THR A 206 -28.99 5.68 1.75
CA THR A 206 -29.54 5.36 0.42
C THR A 206 -28.48 4.73 -0.48
N PRO A 207 -28.85 3.83 -1.43
CA PRO A 207 -27.93 3.27 -2.40
C PRO A 207 -27.20 4.36 -3.22
N HIS A 208 -27.92 5.42 -3.58
CA HIS A 208 -27.35 6.57 -4.29
C HIS A 208 -26.23 7.25 -3.48
N TYR A 209 -26.47 7.49 -2.20
CA TYR A 209 -25.47 8.11 -1.32
C TYR A 209 -24.25 7.22 -1.11
N LEU A 210 -24.44 5.91 -0.93
CA LEU A 210 -23.33 4.96 -0.81
C LEU A 210 -22.50 4.92 -2.10
N SER A 211 -23.15 4.87 -3.28
CA SER A 211 -22.47 4.90 -4.57
C SER A 211 -21.70 6.21 -4.79
N GLU A 212 -22.29 7.34 -4.39
CA GLU A 212 -21.63 8.66 -4.48
C GLU A 212 -20.39 8.75 -3.60
N ILE A 213 -20.45 8.26 -2.35
CA ILE A 213 -19.28 8.19 -1.45
C ILE A 213 -18.18 7.31 -2.06
N CYS A 214 -18.53 6.13 -2.57
CA CYS A 214 -17.57 5.25 -3.24
C CYS A 214 -16.93 5.95 -4.43
N ARG A 215 -17.71 6.63 -5.27
CA ARG A 215 -17.22 7.38 -6.42
C ARG A 215 -16.28 8.52 -6.01
N ARG A 216 -16.59 9.27 -4.95
CA ARG A 216 -15.74 10.35 -4.45
C ARG A 216 -14.41 9.84 -3.89
N ALA A 217 -14.40 8.67 -3.27
CA ALA A 217 -13.21 8.08 -2.65
C ALA A 217 -12.34 7.29 -3.65
N SER A 218 -12.95 6.62 -4.63
CA SER A 218 -12.25 5.68 -5.51
C SER A 218 -12.30 6.05 -6.99
N GLY A 219 -13.01 7.12 -7.37
CA GLY A 219 -13.27 7.46 -8.77
C GLY A 219 -14.27 6.55 -9.48
N ARG A 220 -14.78 5.50 -8.81
CA ARG A 220 -15.75 4.53 -9.36
C ARG A 220 -16.97 4.38 -8.43
N SER A 221 -18.13 4.17 -9.00
CA SER A 221 -19.33 3.79 -8.25
C SER A 221 -19.17 2.40 -7.65
N ALA A 222 -19.88 2.16 -6.56
CA ALA A 222 -19.94 0.86 -5.88
C ALA A 222 -20.64 -0.19 -6.75
#